data_d07050bfee2940f656be2f0556c35400
#
_entry.id   d07050bfee2940f656be2f0556c35400
#
_cell.length_a   1.000
_cell.length_b   1.000
_cell.length_c   1.000
_cell.angle_alpha   90.00
_cell.angle_beta   90.00
_cell.angle_gamma   90.00
#
_symmetry.space_group_name_H-M   'P 1'
#
loop_
_entity.id
_entity.type
_entity.pdbx_description
1 polymer ?
#
loop_
_entity_poly.entity_id
_entity_poly.type
_entity_poly.pdbx_seq_one_letter_code
_entity_poly.pdbx_strand_id
1 'polypeptide(L)'
;MSSTVPAPVGDGLPEAVTIGVSIHVPEPFGSAIQDARAGHGDPMARSIPTHVTLLPPTELPLDRLPAVEAHLREVAAAHLPFRMLLQGSGTFRPVSPVVFVRVEEGAQECRALEAAVRSGPLARELAFPYHPHVTVAHGLPEDVLDRAHAQARNFHAAFPVPGFALSRFGADEVWRPCRSYAFGTG
;
A
#
# COMPACT_ATOMS: atom_id res chain seq x y z
N MET A 1 20.99 -52.22 27.11
CA MET A 1 19.96 -51.19 27.41
C MET A 1 20.27 -49.96 26.55
N SER A 2 19.70 -49.91 25.35
CA SER A 2 19.88 -48.78 24.41
C SER A 2 18.81 -47.72 24.72
N SER A 3 19.25 -46.57 25.15
CA SER A 3 18.39 -45.41 25.39
C SER A 3 18.24 -44.64 24.07
N THR A 4 17.08 -44.76 23.44
CA THR A 4 16.74 -43.93 22.27
C THR A 4 16.28 -42.59 22.76
N VAL A 5 17.09 -41.54 22.53
CA VAL A 5 16.73 -40.13 22.74
C VAL A 5 15.80 -39.75 21.59
N PRO A 6 14.57 -39.29 21.87
CA PRO A 6 13.72 -38.77 20.79
C PRO A 6 14.31 -37.47 20.27
N ALA A 7 14.33 -37.35 18.93
CA ALA A 7 14.73 -36.12 18.23
C ALA A 7 13.79 -34.96 18.63
N PRO A 8 14.28 -33.72 18.76
CA PRO A 8 13.44 -32.59 19.05
C PRO A 8 12.47 -32.37 17.87
N VAL A 9 11.18 -32.46 18.16
CA VAL A 9 10.13 -31.99 17.27
C VAL A 9 10.28 -30.47 17.20
N GLY A 10 10.76 -29.98 16.08
CA GLY A 10 10.79 -28.55 15.82
C GLY A 10 9.36 -28.06 15.74
N ASP A 11 8.92 -27.30 16.77
CA ASP A 11 7.74 -26.46 16.73
C ASP A 11 8.03 -25.30 15.74
N GLY A 12 8.05 -25.62 14.45
CA GLY A 12 8.07 -24.63 13.39
C GLY A 12 6.68 -24.01 13.27
N LEU A 13 6.45 -22.93 14.05
CA LEU A 13 5.38 -22.00 13.67
C LEU A 13 5.65 -21.60 12.21
N PRO A 14 4.63 -21.60 11.33
CA PRO A 14 4.83 -21.18 9.97
C PRO A 14 5.45 -19.79 9.97
N GLU A 15 6.58 -19.64 9.28
CA GLU A 15 7.27 -18.37 9.15
C GLU A 15 6.27 -17.34 8.59
N ALA A 16 6.07 -16.23 9.30
CA ALA A 16 5.12 -15.18 8.91
C ALA A 16 5.80 -14.16 8.03
N VAL A 17 5.04 -13.56 7.13
CA VAL A 17 5.48 -12.45 6.29
C VAL A 17 4.44 -11.34 6.33
N THR A 18 4.89 -10.08 6.44
CA THR A 18 4.00 -8.93 6.30
C THR A 18 4.05 -8.41 4.88
N ILE A 19 2.88 -8.36 4.24
CA ILE A 19 2.70 -7.88 2.88
C ILE A 19 1.83 -6.64 2.82
N GLY A 20 1.93 -5.91 1.71
CA GLY A 20 1.03 -4.83 1.30
C GLY A 20 0.84 -4.83 -0.20
N VAL A 21 -0.30 -4.36 -0.67
CA VAL A 21 -0.57 -4.20 -2.11
C VAL A 21 -0.87 -2.74 -2.39
N SER A 22 -0.23 -2.17 -3.42
CA SER A 22 -0.35 -0.75 -3.71
C SER A 22 -0.13 -0.42 -5.18
N ILE A 23 -0.69 0.72 -5.60
CA ILE A 23 -0.37 1.38 -6.88
C ILE A 23 0.73 2.39 -6.58
N HIS A 24 1.89 2.27 -7.24
CA HIS A 24 2.98 3.22 -7.07
C HIS A 24 2.71 4.49 -7.87
N VAL A 25 3.04 5.63 -7.28
CA VAL A 25 3.05 6.91 -7.99
C VAL A 25 4.35 7.01 -8.79
N PRO A 26 4.27 7.20 -10.13
CA PRO A 26 5.47 7.21 -10.96
C PRO A 26 6.31 8.49 -10.79
N GLU A 27 7.55 8.42 -11.26
CA GLU A 27 8.40 9.60 -11.34
C GLU A 27 7.91 10.59 -12.42
N PRO A 28 8.11 11.90 -12.22
CA PRO A 28 8.78 12.55 -11.07
C PRO A 28 7.85 12.81 -9.86
N PHE A 29 6.58 12.42 -9.94
CA PHE A 29 5.57 12.75 -8.93
C PHE A 29 5.81 12.00 -7.61
N GLY A 30 6.28 10.75 -7.71
CA GLY A 30 6.61 9.91 -6.56
C GLY A 30 7.67 10.56 -5.67
N SER A 31 8.80 10.94 -6.25
CA SER A 31 9.89 11.64 -5.56
C SER A 31 9.43 12.98 -4.98
N ALA A 32 8.65 13.76 -5.72
CA ALA A 32 8.18 15.07 -5.26
C ALA A 32 7.35 14.95 -3.96
N ILE A 33 6.46 13.97 -3.88
CA ILE A 33 5.67 13.70 -2.65
C ILE A 33 6.58 13.16 -1.54
N GLN A 34 7.51 12.27 -1.87
CA GLN A 34 8.42 11.66 -0.90
C GLN A 34 9.35 12.70 -0.27
N ASP A 35 9.87 13.64 -1.07
CA ASP A 35 10.68 14.75 -0.58
C ASP A 35 9.87 15.70 0.31
N ALA A 36 8.62 15.99 -0.06
CA ALA A 36 7.72 16.77 0.78
C ALA A 36 7.48 16.09 2.14
N ARG A 37 7.23 14.76 2.16
CA ARG A 37 7.09 13.98 3.40
C ARG A 37 8.35 14.06 4.27
N ALA A 38 9.52 13.88 3.67
CA ALA A 38 10.80 14.01 4.37
C ALA A 38 11.00 15.42 4.93
N GLY A 39 10.64 16.45 4.16
CA GLY A 39 10.69 17.85 4.57
C GLY A 39 9.76 18.19 5.73
N HIS A 40 8.66 17.45 5.91
CA HIS A 40 7.77 17.57 7.08
C HIS A 40 8.28 16.81 8.31
N GLY A 41 9.35 16.01 8.18
CA GLY A 41 9.89 15.18 9.25
C GLY A 41 9.14 13.86 9.45
N ASP A 42 8.42 13.37 8.45
CA ASP A 42 7.78 12.05 8.50
C ASP A 42 8.87 10.96 8.51
N PRO A 43 9.02 10.19 9.61
CA PRO A 43 10.07 9.16 9.72
C PRO A 43 9.91 8.03 8.69
N MET A 44 8.67 7.81 8.22
CA MET A 44 8.38 6.78 7.23
C MET A 44 8.60 7.23 5.78
N ALA A 45 8.97 8.50 5.55
CA ALA A 45 9.15 9.03 4.21
C ALA A 45 10.12 8.23 3.34
N ARG A 46 11.15 7.60 3.95
CA ARG A 46 12.16 6.80 3.25
C ARG A 46 11.95 5.29 3.35
N SER A 47 11.01 4.85 4.21
CA SER A 47 10.73 3.43 4.45
C SER A 47 9.70 2.85 3.49
N ILE A 48 8.92 3.72 2.83
CA ILE A 48 7.85 3.29 1.94
C ILE A 48 7.77 4.20 0.70
N PRO A 49 7.83 3.66 -0.52
CA PRO A 49 7.62 4.44 -1.74
C PRO A 49 6.25 5.11 -1.77
N THR A 50 6.15 6.26 -2.45
CA THR A 50 4.87 6.97 -2.62
C THR A 50 3.86 6.10 -3.38
N HIS A 51 2.66 5.92 -2.81
CA HIS A 51 1.69 4.95 -3.31
C HIS A 51 0.24 5.28 -2.93
N VAL A 52 -0.70 4.64 -3.64
CA VAL A 52 -2.09 4.46 -3.20
C VAL A 52 -2.23 3.04 -2.65
N THR A 53 -2.66 2.90 -1.41
CA THR A 53 -2.83 1.58 -0.75
C THR A 53 -4.06 0.86 -1.31
N LEU A 54 -3.91 -0.43 -1.67
CA LEU A 54 -5.01 -1.35 -1.98
C LEU A 54 -5.20 -2.39 -0.87
N LEU A 55 -4.10 -2.86 -0.28
CA LEU A 55 -4.12 -3.70 0.92
C LEU A 55 -3.12 -3.13 1.92
N PRO A 56 -3.57 -2.71 3.12
CA PRO A 56 -2.66 -2.23 4.16
C PRO A 56 -1.78 -3.38 4.69
N PRO A 57 -0.78 -3.08 5.54
CA PRO A 57 0.08 -4.10 6.14
C PRO A 57 -0.75 -5.27 6.67
N THR A 58 -0.44 -6.46 6.15
CA THR A 58 -1.18 -7.69 6.46
C THR A 58 -0.17 -8.82 6.70
N GLU A 59 -0.19 -9.34 7.91
CA GLU A 59 0.61 -10.50 8.27
C GLU A 59 -0.09 -11.79 7.84
N LEU A 60 0.67 -12.70 7.25
CA LEU A 60 0.17 -14.02 6.86
C LEU A 60 1.29 -15.07 6.94
N PRO A 61 0.93 -16.35 7.14
CA PRO A 61 1.88 -17.45 7.06
C PRO A 61 2.55 -17.51 5.68
N LEU A 62 3.85 -17.77 5.65
CA LEU A 62 4.63 -17.76 4.40
C LEU A 62 4.11 -18.79 3.38
N ASP A 63 3.57 -19.92 3.84
CA ASP A 63 2.98 -20.98 2.99
C ASP A 63 1.71 -20.52 2.26
N ARG A 64 1.07 -19.43 2.73
CA ARG A 64 -0.12 -18.85 2.07
C ARG A 64 0.25 -17.92 0.91
N LEU A 65 1.49 -17.47 0.85
CA LEU A 65 1.93 -16.51 -0.16
C LEU A 65 1.69 -16.95 -1.61
N PRO A 66 1.92 -18.22 -2.01
CA PRO A 66 1.64 -18.66 -3.37
C PRO A 66 0.16 -18.52 -3.77
N ALA A 67 -0.77 -18.77 -2.84
CA ALA A 67 -2.20 -18.61 -3.08
C ALA A 67 -2.57 -17.12 -3.21
N VAL A 68 -1.96 -16.25 -2.41
CA VAL A 68 -2.12 -14.80 -2.52
C VAL A 68 -1.59 -14.29 -3.86
N GLU A 69 -0.41 -14.72 -4.28
CA GLU A 69 0.17 -14.32 -5.57
C GLU A 69 -0.66 -14.79 -6.78
N ALA A 70 -1.25 -15.99 -6.70
CA ALA A 70 -2.18 -16.47 -7.73
C ALA A 70 -3.44 -15.60 -7.79
N HIS A 71 -4.05 -15.31 -6.64
CA HIS A 71 -5.21 -14.43 -6.54
C HIS A 71 -4.93 -13.04 -7.13
N LEU A 72 -3.81 -12.40 -6.76
CA LEU A 72 -3.44 -11.08 -7.26
C LEU A 72 -3.21 -11.07 -8.78
N ARG A 73 -2.71 -12.18 -9.35
CA ARG A 73 -2.57 -12.33 -10.81
C ARG A 73 -3.93 -12.38 -11.51
N GLU A 74 -4.89 -13.11 -10.94
CA GLU A 74 -6.26 -13.17 -11.45
C GLU A 74 -6.95 -11.82 -11.36
N VAL A 75 -6.82 -11.13 -10.22
CA VAL A 75 -7.33 -9.77 -10.04
C VAL A 75 -6.77 -8.82 -11.10
N ALA A 76 -5.45 -8.83 -11.32
CA ALA A 76 -4.83 -7.96 -12.32
C ALA A 76 -5.33 -8.27 -13.74
N ALA A 77 -5.45 -9.56 -14.10
CA ALA A 77 -5.91 -9.98 -15.43
C ALA A 77 -7.37 -9.56 -15.70
N ALA A 78 -8.19 -9.41 -14.65
CA ALA A 78 -9.60 -9.01 -14.77
C ALA A 78 -9.82 -7.49 -14.81
N HIS A 79 -8.76 -6.68 -14.64
CA HIS A 79 -8.84 -5.21 -14.65
C HIS A 79 -8.10 -4.64 -15.87
N LEU A 80 -8.51 -3.46 -16.31
CA LEU A 80 -7.89 -2.74 -17.42
C LEU A 80 -7.04 -1.57 -16.88
N PRO A 81 -5.99 -1.15 -17.62
CA PRO A 81 -5.28 0.09 -17.34
C PRO A 81 -6.25 1.29 -17.30
N PHE A 82 -6.01 2.19 -16.38
CA PHE A 82 -6.82 3.40 -16.22
C PHE A 82 -5.94 4.62 -16.00
N ARG A 83 -6.56 5.81 -16.15
CA ARG A 83 -5.89 7.08 -15.85
C ARG A 83 -6.14 7.47 -14.40
N MET A 84 -5.10 7.91 -13.71
CA MET A 84 -5.19 8.49 -12.37
C MET A 84 -4.89 9.98 -12.42
N LEU A 85 -5.73 10.78 -11.76
CA LEU A 85 -5.48 12.19 -11.47
C LEU A 85 -5.38 12.37 -9.96
N LEU A 86 -4.21 12.77 -9.51
CA LEU A 86 -3.96 13.23 -8.14
C LEU A 86 -4.13 14.74 -8.11
N GLN A 87 -5.05 15.27 -7.31
CA GLN A 87 -5.30 16.71 -7.25
C GLN A 87 -5.76 17.18 -5.89
N GLY A 88 -5.06 18.20 -5.39
CA GLY A 88 -5.42 18.86 -4.14
C GLY A 88 -5.20 18.01 -2.90
N SER A 89 -5.39 18.58 -1.74
CA SER A 89 -5.17 17.93 -0.45
C SER A 89 -6.48 17.60 0.28
N GLY A 90 -6.40 16.63 1.18
CA GLY A 90 -7.43 16.24 2.13
C GLY A 90 -6.82 15.84 3.47
N THR A 91 -7.66 15.64 4.47
CA THR A 91 -7.23 15.13 5.78
C THR A 91 -8.29 14.21 6.36
N PHE A 92 -7.85 13.21 7.13
CA PHE A 92 -8.75 12.34 7.89
C PHE A 92 -9.01 12.85 9.31
N ARG A 93 -8.43 13.99 9.69
CA ARG A 93 -8.67 14.59 11.01
C ARG A 93 -10.15 14.94 11.21
N PRO A 94 -10.70 14.77 12.39
CA PRO A 94 -10.05 14.38 13.65
C PRO A 94 -9.92 12.87 13.86
N VAL A 95 -10.39 12.01 12.91
CA VAL A 95 -10.40 10.55 13.07
C VAL A 95 -8.99 9.97 13.05
N SER A 96 -8.14 10.50 12.16
CA SER A 96 -6.73 10.09 12.04
C SER A 96 -5.86 11.29 11.66
N PRO A 97 -4.64 11.42 12.25
CA PRO A 97 -3.72 12.53 11.97
C PRO A 97 -3.00 12.32 10.62
N VAL A 98 -3.76 12.24 9.55
CA VAL A 98 -3.26 12.02 8.18
C VAL A 98 -3.66 13.19 7.29
N VAL A 99 -2.70 13.67 6.52
CA VAL A 99 -2.89 14.56 5.37
C VAL A 99 -2.47 13.84 4.10
N PHE A 100 -3.24 14.00 3.04
CA PHE A 100 -3.06 13.26 1.80
C PHE A 100 -3.36 14.10 0.56
N VAL A 101 -2.84 13.68 -0.60
CA VAL A 101 -3.31 14.11 -1.92
C VAL A 101 -4.49 13.23 -2.33
N ARG A 102 -5.54 13.86 -2.84
CA ARG A 102 -6.76 13.18 -3.27
C ARG A 102 -6.58 12.48 -4.63
N VAL A 103 -7.23 11.34 -4.79
CA VAL A 103 -7.44 10.71 -6.09
C VAL A 103 -8.75 11.24 -6.65
N GLU A 104 -8.69 12.17 -7.61
CA GLU A 104 -9.87 12.78 -8.24
C GLU A 104 -10.38 11.94 -9.41
N GLU A 105 -9.50 11.48 -10.31
CA GLU A 105 -9.81 10.54 -11.38
C GLU A 105 -9.15 9.20 -11.09
N GLY A 106 -9.82 8.09 -11.37
CA GLY A 106 -9.35 6.74 -11.03
C GLY A 106 -9.80 6.25 -9.64
N ALA A 107 -10.54 7.08 -8.88
CA ALA A 107 -11.00 6.70 -7.54
C ALA A 107 -12.01 5.54 -7.56
N GLN A 108 -12.84 5.44 -8.61
CA GLN A 108 -13.79 4.34 -8.76
C GLN A 108 -13.06 3.04 -9.12
N GLU A 109 -12.09 3.11 -10.00
CA GLU A 109 -11.22 1.99 -10.38
C GLU A 109 -10.41 1.49 -9.18
N CYS A 110 -9.86 2.41 -8.37
CA CYS A 110 -9.19 2.05 -7.13
C CYS A 110 -10.13 1.32 -6.15
N ARG A 111 -11.40 1.74 -6.01
CA ARG A 111 -12.37 1.06 -5.14
C ARG A 111 -12.70 -0.34 -5.65
N ALA A 112 -12.92 -0.49 -6.95
CA ALA A 112 -13.18 -1.79 -7.57
C ALA A 112 -11.98 -2.74 -7.40
N LEU A 113 -10.78 -2.23 -7.63
CA LEU A 113 -9.54 -2.97 -7.50
C LEU A 113 -9.27 -3.37 -6.05
N GLU A 114 -9.45 -2.45 -5.08
CA GLU A 114 -9.32 -2.73 -3.65
C GLU A 114 -10.27 -3.85 -3.21
N ALA A 115 -11.55 -3.76 -3.60
CA ALA A 115 -12.54 -4.78 -3.27
C ALA A 115 -12.18 -6.15 -3.84
N ALA A 116 -11.64 -6.20 -5.07
CA ALA A 116 -11.15 -7.41 -5.69
C ALA A 116 -9.90 -7.96 -4.99
N VAL A 117 -8.91 -7.13 -4.69
CA VAL A 117 -7.69 -7.51 -3.94
C VAL A 117 -8.05 -8.06 -2.56
N ARG A 118 -8.98 -7.41 -1.86
CA ARG A 118 -9.44 -7.77 -0.50
C ARG A 118 -10.48 -8.90 -0.50
N SER A 119 -10.52 -9.73 -1.53
CA SER A 119 -11.37 -10.92 -1.60
C SER A 119 -10.54 -12.21 -1.50
N GLY A 120 -11.20 -13.37 -1.57
CA GLY A 120 -10.53 -14.67 -1.59
C GLY A 120 -9.58 -14.87 -0.39
N PRO A 121 -8.30 -15.20 -0.63
CA PRO A 121 -7.34 -15.47 0.45
C PRO A 121 -6.99 -14.24 1.31
N LEU A 122 -7.35 -13.03 0.84
CA LEU A 122 -7.11 -11.75 1.52
C LEU A 122 -8.41 -11.13 2.07
N ALA A 123 -9.51 -11.89 2.09
CA ALA A 123 -10.81 -11.42 2.56
C ALA A 123 -10.73 -10.95 4.01
N ARG A 124 -11.18 -9.72 4.25
CA ARG A 124 -11.24 -9.09 5.58
C ARG A 124 -12.28 -7.98 5.61
N GLU A 125 -12.79 -7.68 6.78
CA GLU A 125 -13.61 -6.50 7.01
C GLU A 125 -12.73 -5.25 7.16
N LEU A 126 -13.27 -4.10 6.75
CA LEU A 126 -12.62 -2.80 6.94
C LEU A 126 -13.23 -2.11 8.16
N ALA A 127 -12.38 -1.51 8.98
CA ALA A 127 -12.83 -0.66 10.10
C ALA A 127 -13.49 0.64 9.60
N PHE A 128 -13.11 1.11 8.41
CA PHE A 128 -13.64 2.31 7.76
C PHE A 128 -13.84 2.07 6.26
N PRO A 129 -14.75 2.80 5.59
CA PRO A 129 -14.88 2.74 4.14
C PRO A 129 -13.56 3.06 3.45
N TYR A 130 -13.23 2.30 2.41
CA TYR A 130 -12.02 2.54 1.64
C TYR A 130 -12.06 3.90 0.95
N HIS A 131 -11.01 4.68 1.14
CA HIS A 131 -10.80 5.98 0.51
C HIS A 131 -9.43 6.02 -0.15
N PRO A 132 -9.34 5.97 -1.50
CA PRO A 132 -8.07 6.02 -2.20
C PRO A 132 -7.39 7.37 -2.01
N HIS A 133 -6.12 7.37 -1.61
CA HIS A 133 -5.35 8.57 -1.32
C HIS A 133 -3.85 8.31 -1.38
N VAL A 134 -3.06 9.38 -1.47
CA VAL A 134 -1.61 9.34 -1.33
C VAL A 134 -1.20 10.15 -0.11
N THR A 135 -0.65 9.50 0.90
CA THR A 135 -0.23 10.15 2.15
C THR A 135 0.92 11.12 1.92
N VAL A 136 0.82 12.34 2.46
CA VAL A 136 1.87 13.36 2.47
C VAL A 136 2.36 13.72 3.87
N ALA A 137 1.59 13.42 4.92
CA ALA A 137 2.01 13.55 6.32
C ALA A 137 1.17 12.64 7.20
N HIS A 138 1.78 11.97 8.18
CA HIS A 138 1.10 11.06 9.09
C HIS A 138 1.71 11.11 10.49
N GLY A 139 0.85 11.28 11.54
CA GLY A 139 1.27 11.20 12.93
C GLY A 139 2.22 12.32 13.37
N LEU A 140 2.19 13.45 12.69
CA LEU A 140 3.01 14.63 12.98
C LEU A 140 2.22 15.64 13.82
N PRO A 141 2.90 16.64 14.44
CA PRO A 141 2.24 17.73 15.16
C PRO A 141 1.22 18.46 14.30
N GLU A 142 0.16 19.02 14.92
CA GLU A 142 -0.97 19.65 14.22
C GLU A 142 -0.53 20.79 13.28
N ASP A 143 0.41 21.63 13.73
CA ASP A 143 0.95 22.72 12.92
C ASP A 143 1.73 22.22 11.69
N VAL A 144 2.38 21.05 11.78
CA VAL A 144 3.05 20.41 10.66
C VAL A 144 2.02 19.82 9.68
N LEU A 145 0.97 19.19 10.21
CA LEU A 145 -0.13 18.67 9.39
C LEU A 145 -0.85 19.82 8.65
N ASP A 146 -1.04 20.97 9.29
CA ASP A 146 -1.64 22.15 8.65
C ASP A 146 -0.75 22.69 7.52
N ARG A 147 0.56 22.78 7.73
CA ARG A 147 1.51 23.16 6.66
C ARG A 147 1.50 22.16 5.50
N ALA A 148 1.54 20.86 5.80
CA ALA A 148 1.48 19.82 4.79
C ALA A 148 0.19 19.89 3.95
N HIS A 149 -0.95 20.11 4.62
CA HIS A 149 -2.25 20.29 3.97
C HIS A 149 -2.25 21.51 3.05
N ALA A 150 -1.73 22.65 3.53
CA ALA A 150 -1.67 23.88 2.75
C ALA A 150 -0.73 23.74 1.53
N GLN A 151 0.43 23.10 1.67
CA GLN A 151 1.40 22.90 0.59
C GLN A 151 0.88 21.96 -0.48
N ALA A 152 0.20 20.86 -0.09
CA ALA A 152 -0.35 19.88 -1.03
C ALA A 152 -1.63 20.35 -1.74
N ARG A 153 -2.21 21.50 -1.37
CA ARG A 153 -3.48 22.03 -1.93
C ARG A 153 -3.45 22.19 -3.45
N ASN A 154 -2.31 22.59 -4.00
CA ASN A 154 -2.15 22.84 -5.43
C ASN A 154 -1.42 21.69 -6.14
N PHE A 155 -1.23 20.55 -5.48
CA PHE A 155 -0.62 19.41 -6.11
C PHE A 155 -1.49 18.91 -7.27
N HIS A 156 -0.85 18.58 -8.39
CA HIS A 156 -1.51 18.07 -9.59
C HIS A 156 -0.57 17.09 -10.30
N ALA A 157 -1.03 15.87 -10.52
CA ALA A 157 -0.30 14.85 -11.28
C ALA A 157 -1.28 13.92 -11.98
N ALA A 158 -1.08 13.70 -13.28
CA ALA A 158 -1.89 12.78 -14.07
C ALA A 158 -0.99 11.76 -14.75
N PHE A 159 -1.34 10.47 -14.62
CA PHE A 159 -0.53 9.38 -15.18
C PHE A 159 -1.38 8.14 -15.44
N PRO A 160 -0.95 7.25 -16.35
CA PRO A 160 -1.56 5.95 -16.53
C PRO A 160 -1.20 5.01 -15.38
N VAL A 161 -2.16 4.17 -14.97
CA VAL A 161 -1.96 3.08 -14.02
C VAL A 161 -2.01 1.76 -14.80
N PRO A 162 -0.86 1.14 -15.08
CA PRO A 162 -0.81 -0.10 -15.85
C PRO A 162 -0.96 -1.37 -15.00
N GLY A 163 -1.00 -1.22 -13.66
CA GLY A 163 -1.02 -2.35 -12.73
C GLY A 163 -0.77 -1.92 -11.30
N PHE A 164 -0.47 -2.90 -10.46
CA PHE A 164 -0.16 -2.70 -9.04
C PHE A 164 0.99 -3.60 -8.58
N ALA A 165 1.49 -3.40 -7.38
CA ALA A 165 2.60 -4.17 -6.83
C ALA A 165 2.24 -4.81 -5.48
N LEU A 166 2.79 -6.01 -5.26
CA LEU A 166 2.92 -6.64 -3.97
C LEU A 166 4.26 -6.24 -3.37
N SER A 167 4.25 -5.74 -2.15
CA SER A 167 5.43 -5.40 -1.38
C SER A 167 5.52 -6.24 -0.12
N ARG A 168 6.76 -6.47 0.37
CA ARG A 168 7.03 -7.09 1.66
C ARG A 168 7.70 -6.09 2.59
N PHE A 169 7.34 -6.19 3.87
CA PHE A 169 8.01 -5.46 4.93
C PHE A 169 9.25 -6.23 5.38
N GLY A 170 10.39 -5.58 5.34
CA GLY A 170 11.67 -6.17 5.75
C GLY A 170 11.94 -6.01 7.24
N ALA A 171 12.89 -6.79 7.77
CA ALA A 171 13.37 -6.70 9.15
C ALA A 171 14.04 -5.34 9.46
N ASP A 172 14.43 -4.60 8.43
CA ASP A 172 14.97 -3.24 8.50
C ASP A 172 13.90 -2.14 8.40
N GLU A 173 12.63 -2.52 8.60
CA GLU A 173 11.47 -1.63 8.56
C GLU A 173 11.27 -0.90 7.21
N VAL A 174 11.75 -1.50 6.11
CA VAL A 174 11.61 -0.96 4.76
C VAL A 174 10.68 -1.83 3.91
N TRP A 175 9.74 -1.17 3.23
CA TRP A 175 8.86 -1.79 2.26
C TRP A 175 9.54 -1.93 0.90
N ARG A 176 9.57 -3.14 0.37
CA ARG A 176 10.16 -3.43 -0.94
C ARG A 176 9.16 -4.09 -1.86
N PRO A 177 8.94 -3.54 -3.06
CA PRO A 177 8.19 -4.25 -4.09
C PRO A 177 8.87 -5.58 -4.40
N CYS A 178 8.13 -6.67 -4.34
CA CYS A 178 8.66 -8.00 -4.64
C CYS A 178 8.03 -8.61 -5.91
N ARG A 179 6.85 -8.11 -6.30
CA ARG A 179 6.18 -8.55 -7.53
C ARG A 179 5.27 -7.47 -8.07
N SER A 180 5.30 -7.25 -9.38
CA SER A 180 4.38 -6.37 -10.09
C SER A 180 3.38 -7.18 -10.90
N TYR A 181 2.15 -6.70 -10.98
CA TYR A 181 1.04 -7.30 -11.72
C TYR A 181 0.51 -6.28 -12.72
N ALA A 182 0.74 -6.53 -13.99
CA ALA A 182 0.17 -5.71 -15.07
C ALA A 182 -1.29 -6.07 -15.27
N PHE A 183 -2.11 -5.06 -15.57
CA PHE A 183 -3.51 -5.27 -15.94
C PHE A 183 -3.65 -5.97 -17.29
N GLY A 184 -4.82 -6.56 -17.51
CA GLY A 184 -5.18 -7.18 -18.77
C GLY A 184 -5.14 -6.16 -19.94
N THR A 185 -4.93 -6.66 -21.15
CA THR A 185 -5.09 -5.88 -22.39
C THR A 185 -6.51 -6.09 -22.89
N GLY A 186 -7.25 -4.98 -23.12
CA GLY A 186 -8.59 -5.01 -23.72
C GLY A 186 -8.58 -5.50 -25.16
#